data_4b8811e72820de2b42db942bc66337c1
#
_entry.id   4b8811e72820de2b42db942bc66337c1
#
_cell.length_a   1.000
_cell.length_b   1.000
_cell.length_c   1.000
_cell.angle_alpha   90.00
_cell.angle_beta   90.00
_cell.angle_gamma   90.00
#
_symmetry.space_group_name_H-M   'P 1'
#
loop_
_entity.id
_entity.type
_entity.pdbx_description
1 polymer ?
#
loop_
_entity_poly.entity_id
_entity_poly.type
_entity_poly.pdbx_seq_one_letter_code
_entity_poly.pdbx_strand_id
1 'polypeptide(L)' 'MGDNVEEKWININEAAEYLSVKPATIRDWIRKGKNIPAQKVGKAWKFKYSELDAWAKSKESSE' A
#
# COMPACT_ATOMS: atom_id res chain seq x y z
N MET A 1 -2.68 -21.47 -10.92
CA MET A 1 -2.42 -21.14 -10.63
C MET A 1 -2.05 -20.72 -9.95
N GLY A 2 -1.87 -20.60 -9.71
CA GLY A 2 -1.56 -20.28 -9.18
C GLY A 2 -1.25 -19.65 -8.55
N ASP A 3 -1.26 -19.36 -8.64
CA ASP A 3 -0.90 -18.74 -8.13
C ASP A 3 -1.17 -18.28 -7.18
N ASN A 4 -1.57 -18.40 -6.96
CA ASN A 4 -1.83 -18.10 -6.08
C ASN A 4 -1.41 -17.85 -5.07
N VAL A 5 -1.06 -17.65 -5.32
CA VAL A 5 -0.30 -17.28 -4.39
C VAL A 5 -0.86 -16.41 -3.43
N GLU A 6 -0.75 -16.67 -2.25
CA GLU A 6 -1.24 -15.87 -1.35
C GLU A 6 -0.26 -14.90 -0.95
N GLU A 7 -0.37 -13.66 -1.33
CA GLU A 7 0.55 -12.61 -0.98
C GLU A 7 0.29 -12.22 0.46
N LYS A 8 1.33 -12.12 1.26
CA LYS A 8 1.19 -11.75 2.64
C LYS A 8 0.78 -10.31 2.78
N TRP A 9 -0.01 -10.03 3.81
CA TRP A 9 -0.32 -8.65 4.16
C TRP A 9 0.89 -8.07 4.89
N ILE A 10 1.19 -6.81 4.65
CA ILE A 10 2.29 -6.13 5.32
C ILE A 10 1.74 -4.95 6.09
N ASN A 11 2.49 -4.47 7.07
CA ASN A 11 2.04 -3.37 7.91
C ASN A 11 2.46 -2.03 7.28
N ILE A 12 2.04 -0.94 7.91
CA ILE A 12 2.30 0.38 7.35
C ILE A 12 3.78 0.71 7.31
N ASN A 13 4.55 0.20 8.27
CA ASN A 13 5.98 0.45 8.27
C ASN A 13 6.66 -0.22 7.08
N GLU A 14 6.25 -1.45 6.80
CA GLU A 14 6.80 -2.18 5.66
C GLU A 14 6.36 -1.53 4.35
N ALA A 15 5.13 -1.06 4.29
CA ALA A 15 4.65 -0.40 3.09
C ALA A 15 5.43 0.90 2.85
N ALA A 16 5.69 1.64 3.92
CA ALA A 16 6.43 2.89 3.81
C ALA A 16 7.85 2.64 3.31
N GLU A 17 8.46 1.60 3.84
CA GLU A 17 9.80 1.25 3.43
C GLU A 17 9.83 0.87 1.95
N TYR A 18 8.85 0.11 1.52
CA TYR A 18 8.76 -0.31 0.13
C TYR A 18 8.62 0.89 -0.80
N LEU A 19 7.84 1.88 -0.38
CA LEU A 19 7.62 3.07 -1.19
C LEU A 19 8.64 4.18 -0.93
N SER A 20 9.57 3.94 -0.03
CA SER A 20 10.62 4.90 0.33
C SER A 20 10.02 6.21 0.88
N VAL A 21 9.02 6.08 1.71
CA VAL A 21 8.42 7.24 2.35
C VAL A 21 8.27 6.94 3.84
N LYS A 22 7.84 7.90 4.60
CA LYS A 22 7.64 7.70 6.03
C LYS A 22 6.25 7.15 6.30
N PRO A 23 6.08 6.38 7.38
CA PRO A 23 4.75 5.88 7.71
C PRO A 23 3.72 6.98 7.87
N ALA A 24 4.13 8.12 8.41
CA ALA A 24 3.20 9.24 8.56
C ALA A 24 2.70 9.73 7.22
N THR A 25 3.53 9.63 6.20
CA THR A 25 3.14 10.02 4.85
C THR A 25 2.02 9.13 4.35
N ILE A 26 2.12 7.82 4.60
CA ILE A 26 1.09 6.90 4.17
C ILE A 26 -0.21 7.16 4.91
N ARG A 27 -0.14 7.43 6.20
CA ARG A 27 -1.34 7.75 6.96
C ARG A 27 -2.01 9.00 6.43
N ASP A 28 -1.20 9.97 6.05
CA ASP A 28 -1.72 11.20 5.49
C ASP A 28 -2.42 10.94 4.16
N TRP A 29 -1.82 10.09 3.33
CA TRP A 29 -2.42 9.74 2.05
C TRP A 29 -3.77 9.05 2.25
N ILE A 30 -3.86 8.15 3.23
CA ILE A 30 -5.10 7.48 3.51
C ILE A 30 -6.15 8.50 3.94
N ARG A 31 -5.76 9.41 4.81
CA ARG A 31 -6.69 10.40 5.32
C ARG A 31 -7.16 11.35 4.23
N LYS A 32 -6.30 11.66 3.28
CA LYS A 32 -6.63 12.58 2.22
C LYS A 32 -7.31 11.92 1.02
N GLY A 33 -7.53 10.62 1.09
CA GLY A 33 -8.23 9.93 0.02
C GLY A 33 -7.45 9.81 -1.26
N LYS A 34 -6.16 9.50 -1.16
CA LYS A 34 -5.33 9.37 -2.36
C LYS A 34 -5.49 8.02 -3.05
N ASN A 35 -6.45 7.23 -2.62
CA ASN A 35 -6.71 5.93 -3.22
C ASN A 35 -5.59 4.91 -3.04
N ILE A 36 -4.77 5.09 -2.05
CA ILE A 36 -3.73 4.10 -1.79
C ILE A 36 -4.41 2.81 -1.32
N PRO A 37 -4.04 1.65 -1.86
CA PRO A 37 -4.69 0.40 -1.52
C PRO A 37 -4.34 -0.05 -0.10
N ALA A 38 -5.24 0.18 0.83
CA ALA A 38 -5.05 -0.17 2.22
C ALA A 38 -6.31 -0.81 2.76
N GLN A 39 -6.11 -1.78 3.65
CA GLN A 39 -7.21 -2.48 4.27
C GLN A 39 -7.09 -2.30 5.76
N LYS A 40 -8.15 -1.90 6.42
CA LYS A 40 -8.11 -1.77 7.87
C LYS A 40 -8.55 -3.07 8.51
N VAL A 41 -7.63 -3.69 9.23
CA VAL A 41 -7.91 -4.93 9.89
C VAL A 41 -7.73 -4.68 11.38
N GLY A 42 -8.82 -4.62 12.12
CA GLY A 42 -8.77 -4.24 13.52
C GLY A 42 -8.33 -2.81 13.61
N LYS A 43 -7.24 -2.56 14.29
CA LYS A 43 -6.73 -1.22 14.46
C LYS A 43 -5.54 -0.94 13.57
N ALA A 44 -5.19 -1.88 12.71
CA ALA A 44 -3.98 -1.73 11.90
C ALA A 44 -4.30 -1.64 10.43
N TRP A 45 -3.52 -0.87 9.71
CA TRP A 45 -3.64 -0.79 8.27
C TRP A 45 -2.76 -1.87 7.67
N LYS A 46 -3.29 -2.60 6.69
CA LYS A 46 -2.56 -3.65 6.02
C LYS A 46 -2.50 -3.36 4.53
N PHE A 47 -1.41 -3.78 3.91
CA PHE A 47 -1.15 -3.50 2.51
C PHE A 47 -0.60 -4.74 1.83
N LYS A 48 -0.57 -4.74 0.53
CA LYS A 48 0.08 -5.80 -0.24
C LYS A 48 1.02 -5.17 -1.24
N TYR A 49 2.19 -5.77 -1.40
CA TYR A 49 3.19 -5.22 -2.30
C TYR A 49 2.68 -5.06 -3.72
N SER A 50 1.98 -6.06 -4.23
CA SER A 50 1.50 -5.99 -5.60
C SER A 50 0.53 -4.84 -5.79
N GLU A 51 -0.29 -4.58 -4.79
CA GLU A 51 -1.25 -3.50 -4.88
C GLU A 51 -0.55 -2.15 -4.81
N LEU A 52 0.45 -2.04 -3.94
CA LEU A 52 1.20 -0.81 -3.83
C LEU A 52 1.95 -0.52 -5.11
N ASP A 53 2.52 -1.57 -5.72
CA ASP A 53 3.26 -1.42 -6.95
C ASP A 53 2.35 -0.93 -8.07
N ALA A 54 1.17 -1.52 -8.19
CA ALA A 54 0.23 -1.11 -9.20
C ALA A 54 -0.24 0.32 -9.00
N TRP A 55 -0.48 0.69 -7.74
CA TRP A 55 -0.91 2.04 -7.42
C TRP A 55 0.17 3.05 -7.78
N ALA A 56 1.42 2.74 -7.45
CA ALA A 56 2.53 3.63 -7.73
C ALA A 56 2.74 3.80 -9.23
N LYS A 57 2.62 2.69 -9.96
CA LYS A 57 2.78 2.76 -11.39
C LYS A 57 1.68 3.56 -12.04
N SER A 58 0.49 3.44 -11.51
CA SER A 58 -0.63 4.19 -12.03
C SER A 58 -0.41 5.68 -11.86
N LYS A 59 0.13 6.07 -10.72
CA LYS A 59 0.41 7.47 -10.49
C LYS A 59 1.50 7.98 -11.40
N GLU A 60 2.50 7.15 -11.64
CA GLU A 60 3.57 7.53 -12.50
C GLU A 60 3.12 7.73 -13.91
N SER A 61 2.28 6.85 -14.40
CA SER A 61 1.88 6.95 -15.79
C SER A 61 0.82 8.02 -16.02
N SER A 62 0.28 8.58 -14.99
CA SER A 62 -0.71 9.61 -15.20
C SER A 62 -0.07 10.94 -15.52
N GLU A 63 1.25 11.02 -15.59
CA GLU A 63 1.91 12.19 -15.90
C GLU A 63 1.83 12.57 -17.22
#